data_1bb8059cc65ab3d2d61e2e2d9490be03
#
_entry.id   1bb8059cc65ab3d2d61e2e2d9490be03
#
_cell.length_a   1.000
_cell.length_b   1.000
_cell.length_c   1.000
_cell.angle_alpha   90.00
_cell.angle_beta   90.00
_cell.angle_gamma   90.00
#
_symmetry.space_group_name_H-M   'P 1'
#
loop_
_entity.id
_entity.type
_entity.pdbx_description
1 polymer ?
#
loop_
_entity_poly.entity_id
_entity_poly.type
_entity_poly.pdbx_seq_one_letter_code
_entity_poly.pdbx_strand_id
1 'polypeptide(L)'
;MPHALHEPEQINPHEADEALLLSAFRKVAAALAIPIPEQAAILGVSPSTLKSWKTIPGRDPDKLDRMALFIGSFDLAGQAFPGERGAEGWFRRPNREPIFDGKAPLDLLLQGRFEALLRTYDYLQACVRVW
;
A
#
# COMPACT_ATOMS: atom_id res chain seq x y z
N MET A 1 0.50 -36.84 24.10
CA MET A 1 0.49 -36.40 23.73
C MET A 1 0.71 -35.89 22.94
N PRO A 2 0.70 -35.62 22.71
CA PRO A 2 0.82 -35.02 22.13
C PRO A 2 0.99 -34.23 21.51
N HIS A 3 0.84 -33.93 21.51
CA HIS A 3 0.97 -33.23 21.02
C HIS A 3 1.33 -32.43 20.78
N ALA A 4 1.36 -32.42 21.14
CA ALA A 4 1.56 -31.59 21.13
C ALA A 4 2.00 -30.90 20.48
N LEU A 5 2.05 -31.13 20.38
CA LEU A 5 2.32 -30.67 19.75
C LEU A 5 2.21 -30.00 18.73
N HIS A 6 1.89 -30.05 18.28
CA HIS A 6 1.81 -29.40 17.36
C HIS A 6 1.43 -28.09 17.35
N GLU A 7 1.22 -27.59 18.27
CA GLU A 7 0.83 -26.28 18.67
C GLU A 7 1.78 -25.24 18.17
N PRO A 8 3.08 -25.47 18.18
CA PRO A 8 4.02 -24.49 17.63
C PRO A 8 3.74 -24.10 16.19
N GLU A 9 3.00 -24.94 15.52
CA GLU A 9 2.69 -24.67 14.12
C GLU A 9 1.49 -23.80 13.95
N GLN A 10 0.82 -23.53 15.04
CA GLN A 10 -0.33 -22.65 14.96
C GLN A 10 0.13 -21.23 14.81
N ILE A 11 -0.16 -20.67 13.67
CA ILE A 11 0.20 -19.28 13.40
C ILE A 11 -0.90 -18.39 13.95
N ASN A 12 -0.51 -17.37 14.68
CA ASN A 12 -1.46 -16.35 15.13
C ASN A 12 -2.16 -15.79 13.89
N PRO A 13 -3.51 -15.84 13.79
CA PRO A 13 -4.20 -15.34 12.61
C PRO A 13 -3.84 -13.91 12.26
N HIS A 14 -3.60 -13.07 13.25
CA HIS A 14 -3.22 -11.68 12.98
C HIS A 14 -1.84 -11.57 12.34
N GLU A 15 -0.90 -12.42 12.76
CA GLU A 15 0.42 -12.42 12.15
C GLU A 15 0.37 -12.91 10.71
N ALA A 16 -0.46 -13.90 10.43
CA ALA A 16 -0.64 -14.39 9.08
C ALA A 16 -1.23 -13.30 8.20
N ASP A 17 -2.23 -12.57 8.69
CA ASP A 17 -2.86 -11.49 7.93
C ASP A 17 -1.88 -10.37 7.68
N GLU A 18 -1.07 -10.03 8.66
CA GLU A 18 -0.06 -8.97 8.52
C GLU A 18 1.01 -9.37 7.51
N ALA A 19 1.43 -10.62 7.52
CA ALA A 19 2.40 -11.10 6.55
C ALA A 19 1.83 -11.06 5.14
N LEU A 20 0.55 -11.40 4.97
CA LEU A 20 -0.11 -11.31 3.68
C LEU A 20 -0.23 -9.86 3.22
N LEU A 21 -0.56 -8.96 4.13
CA LEU A 21 -0.67 -7.54 3.80
C LEU A 21 0.67 -6.98 3.36
N LEU A 22 1.74 -7.31 4.08
CA LEU A 22 3.08 -6.87 3.72
C LEU A 22 3.50 -7.43 2.36
N SER A 23 3.19 -8.70 2.11
CA SER A 23 3.48 -9.33 0.83
C SER A 23 2.73 -8.64 -0.30
N ALA A 24 1.45 -8.32 -0.08
CA ALA A 24 0.63 -7.62 -1.07
C ALA A 24 1.18 -6.21 -1.34
N PHE A 25 1.59 -5.51 -0.28
CA PHE A 25 2.19 -4.18 -0.44
C PHE A 25 3.44 -4.28 -1.33
N ARG A 26 4.30 -5.26 -1.07
CA ARG A 26 5.53 -5.42 -1.84
C ARG A 26 5.25 -5.76 -3.30
N LYS A 27 4.21 -6.54 -3.56
CA LYS A 27 3.82 -6.87 -4.93
C LYS A 27 3.31 -5.65 -5.68
N VAL A 28 2.50 -4.82 -5.02
CA VAL A 28 2.00 -3.58 -5.63
C VAL A 28 3.16 -2.64 -5.90
N ALA A 29 4.07 -2.51 -4.95
CA ALA A 29 5.24 -1.65 -5.13
C ALA A 29 6.09 -2.13 -6.30
N ALA A 30 6.24 -3.44 -6.46
CA ALA A 30 6.98 -4.00 -7.60
C ALA A 30 6.27 -3.71 -8.92
N ALA A 31 4.93 -3.82 -8.93
CA ALA A 31 4.15 -3.54 -10.13
C ALA A 31 4.29 -2.08 -10.56
N LEU A 32 4.45 -1.18 -9.59
CA LEU A 32 4.66 0.25 -9.85
C LEU A 32 6.13 0.60 -10.02
N ALA A 33 7.02 -0.38 -9.92
CA ALA A 33 8.48 -0.20 -10.01
C ALA A 33 8.98 0.84 -8.99
N ILE A 34 8.49 0.73 -7.75
CA ILE A 34 8.87 1.65 -6.68
C ILE A 34 10.05 1.04 -5.92
N PRO A 35 11.22 1.70 -5.88
CA PRO A 35 12.36 1.17 -5.15
C PRO A 35 12.15 1.24 -3.64
N ILE A 36 12.92 0.45 -2.91
CA ILE A 36 12.73 0.32 -1.46
C ILE A 36 12.76 1.65 -0.69
N PRO A 37 13.67 2.59 -0.98
CA PRO A 37 13.64 3.86 -0.26
C PRO A 37 12.30 4.59 -0.40
N GLU A 38 11.70 4.53 -1.58
CA GLU A 38 10.40 5.16 -1.81
C GLU A 38 9.27 4.38 -1.17
N GLN A 39 9.35 3.05 -1.18
CA GLN A 39 8.38 2.22 -0.45
C GLN A 39 8.39 2.57 1.02
N ALA A 40 9.58 2.73 1.59
CA ALA A 40 9.74 3.10 2.98
C ALA A 40 9.14 4.47 3.26
N ALA A 41 9.31 5.42 2.35
CA ALA A 41 8.73 6.75 2.48
C ALA A 41 7.21 6.69 2.57
N ILE A 42 6.58 5.88 1.72
CA ILE A 42 5.12 5.71 1.75
C ILE A 42 4.67 5.20 3.11
N LEU A 43 5.45 4.30 3.70
CA LEU A 43 5.10 3.69 4.99
C LEU A 43 5.57 4.51 6.19
N GLY A 44 6.38 5.55 5.96
CA GLY A 44 6.87 6.37 7.07
C GLY A 44 7.93 5.67 7.90
N VAL A 45 8.74 4.80 7.28
CA VAL A 45 9.81 4.10 7.99
C VAL A 45 11.12 4.24 7.20
N SER A 46 12.24 3.82 7.81
CA SER A 46 13.51 3.81 7.09
C SER A 46 13.60 2.62 6.15
N PRO A 47 14.41 2.70 5.10
CA PRO A 47 14.59 1.56 4.21
C PRO A 47 15.09 0.31 4.93
N SER A 48 16.02 0.45 5.88
CA SER A 48 16.53 -0.71 6.60
C SER A 48 15.46 -1.35 7.46
N THR A 49 14.57 -0.55 8.05
CA THR A 49 13.45 -1.06 8.82
C THR A 49 12.55 -1.89 7.93
N LEU A 50 12.18 -1.35 6.77
CA LEU A 50 11.30 -2.07 5.86
C LEU A 50 11.93 -3.39 5.40
N LYS A 51 13.21 -3.38 5.07
CA LYS A 51 13.90 -4.60 4.65
C LYS A 51 13.88 -5.68 5.71
N SER A 52 13.88 -5.29 6.98
CA SER A 52 13.91 -6.26 8.07
C SER A 52 12.57 -6.90 8.37
N TRP A 53 11.49 -6.34 7.84
CA TRP A 53 10.15 -6.79 8.20
C TRP A 53 9.79 -8.12 7.55
N LYS A 54 9.29 -9.03 8.35
CA LYS A 54 8.60 -10.25 7.90
C LYS A 54 7.12 -10.15 8.23
N THR A 55 6.80 -9.42 9.30
CA THR A 55 5.44 -9.00 9.65
C THR A 55 5.55 -7.54 10.07
N ILE A 56 4.48 -6.97 10.59
CA ILE A 56 4.49 -5.58 11.04
C ILE A 56 4.69 -5.58 12.56
N PRO A 57 5.86 -5.11 13.03
CA PRO A 57 6.17 -5.14 14.46
C PRO A 57 5.11 -4.44 15.29
N GLY A 58 4.71 -5.09 16.39
CA GLY A 58 3.74 -4.51 17.31
C GLY A 58 2.37 -4.28 16.71
N ARG A 59 2.11 -4.81 15.51
CA ARG A 59 0.86 -4.60 14.82
C ARG A 59 0.50 -3.11 14.75
N ASP A 60 1.49 -2.28 14.42
CA ASP A 60 1.35 -0.84 14.37
C ASP A 60 0.18 -0.43 13.47
N PRO A 61 -0.89 0.16 14.03
CA PRO A 61 -2.08 0.51 13.23
C PRO A 61 -1.77 1.48 12.09
N ASP A 62 -0.87 2.42 12.31
CA ASP A 62 -0.50 3.37 11.26
C ASP A 62 0.07 2.64 10.05
N LYS A 63 0.96 1.67 10.28
CA LYS A 63 1.58 0.95 9.17
C LYS A 63 0.60 0.03 8.48
N LEU A 64 -0.28 -0.62 9.25
CA LEU A 64 -1.33 -1.45 8.67
C LEU A 64 -2.25 -0.61 7.78
N ASP A 65 -2.67 0.54 8.27
CA ASP A 65 -3.57 1.42 7.52
C ASP A 65 -2.89 1.95 6.26
N ARG A 66 -1.63 2.35 6.35
CA ARG A 66 -0.91 2.86 5.17
C ARG A 66 -0.81 1.81 4.07
N MET A 67 -0.50 0.58 4.45
CA MET A 67 -0.45 -0.51 3.47
C MET A 67 -1.80 -0.78 2.84
N ALA A 68 -2.84 -0.84 3.67
CA ALA A 68 -4.19 -1.12 3.18
C ALA A 68 -4.67 -0.02 2.23
N LEU A 69 -4.43 1.22 2.57
CA LEU A 69 -4.83 2.34 1.73
C LEU A 69 -4.07 2.36 0.40
N PHE A 70 -2.77 2.03 0.45
CA PHE A 70 -1.97 1.99 -0.76
C PHE A 70 -2.42 0.87 -1.70
N ILE A 71 -2.59 -0.33 -1.15
CA ILE A 71 -3.04 -1.49 -1.92
C ILE A 71 -4.45 -1.24 -2.49
N GLY A 72 -5.34 -0.72 -1.66
CA GLY A 72 -6.69 -0.39 -2.08
C GLY A 72 -6.72 0.67 -3.17
N SER A 73 -5.86 1.67 -3.07
CA SER A 73 -5.75 2.71 -4.08
C SER A 73 -5.28 2.14 -5.41
N PHE A 74 -4.32 1.23 -5.38
CA PHE A 74 -3.84 0.57 -6.59
C PHE A 74 -4.98 -0.19 -7.27
N ASP A 75 -5.74 -0.95 -6.48
CA ASP A 75 -6.85 -1.73 -7.01
C ASP A 75 -7.92 -0.82 -7.62
N LEU A 76 -8.30 0.23 -6.89
CA LEU A 76 -9.31 1.17 -7.37
C LEU A 76 -8.86 1.91 -8.63
N ALA A 77 -7.59 2.28 -8.70
CA ALA A 77 -7.06 2.95 -9.89
C ALA A 77 -7.16 2.05 -11.12
N GLY A 78 -6.91 0.75 -10.93
CA GLY A 78 -7.06 -0.21 -12.03
C GLY A 78 -8.49 -0.34 -12.49
N GLN A 79 -9.46 -0.22 -11.57
CA GLN A 79 -10.87 -0.28 -11.93
C GLN A 79 -11.35 1.01 -12.59
N ALA A 80 -10.94 2.16 -12.06
CA ALA A 80 -11.43 3.45 -12.53
C ALA A 80 -10.76 3.87 -13.84
N PHE A 81 -9.51 3.51 -14.04
CA PHE A 81 -8.70 3.97 -15.17
C PHE A 81 -8.00 2.78 -15.84
N PRO A 82 -8.77 1.91 -16.50
CA PRO A 82 -8.19 0.70 -17.11
C PRO A 82 -7.44 0.95 -18.41
N GLY A 83 -7.28 2.20 -18.79
CA GLY A 83 -6.64 2.55 -20.06
C GLY A 83 -5.18 2.17 -20.08
N GLU A 84 -4.39 2.92 -20.88
CA GLU A 84 -2.99 2.59 -21.09
C GLU A 84 -2.22 2.48 -19.79
N ARG A 85 -1.61 1.31 -19.56
CA ARG A 85 -0.83 0.97 -18.38
C ARG A 85 -1.65 0.95 -17.08
N GLY A 86 -2.97 1.07 -17.17
CA GLY A 86 -3.86 0.89 -16.03
C GLY A 86 -3.47 1.70 -14.80
N ALA A 87 -3.42 1.02 -13.64
CA ALA A 87 -3.08 1.68 -12.38
C ALA A 87 -1.68 2.31 -12.41
N GLU A 88 -0.70 1.60 -12.97
CA GLU A 88 0.66 2.12 -13.04
C GLU A 88 0.69 3.45 -13.79
N GLY A 89 0.01 3.52 -14.93
CA GLY A 89 -0.05 4.74 -15.69
C GLY A 89 -0.70 5.87 -14.91
N TRP A 90 -1.80 5.57 -14.24
CA TRP A 90 -2.51 6.60 -13.48
C TRP A 90 -1.64 7.19 -12.37
N PHE A 91 -0.94 6.34 -11.64
CA PHE A 91 -0.10 6.81 -10.52
C PHE A 91 1.09 7.65 -10.99
N ARG A 92 1.54 7.45 -12.21
CA ARG A 92 2.75 8.12 -12.69
C ARG A 92 2.51 9.29 -13.60
N ARG A 93 1.27 9.51 -14.04
CA ARG A 93 0.96 10.65 -14.90
C ARG A 93 0.62 11.88 -14.07
N PRO A 94 1.04 13.07 -14.50
CA PRO A 94 0.59 14.32 -13.85
C PRO A 94 -0.92 14.38 -13.83
N ASN A 95 -1.49 14.84 -12.74
CA ASN A 95 -2.92 14.85 -12.51
C ASN A 95 -3.37 16.26 -12.10
N ARG A 96 -4.33 16.83 -12.79
CA ARG A 96 -4.78 18.21 -12.57
C ARG A 96 -5.84 18.33 -11.49
N GLU A 97 -6.31 17.20 -10.95
CA GLU A 97 -7.28 17.27 -9.86
C GLU A 97 -6.67 18.05 -8.68
N PRO A 98 -7.49 18.85 -7.97
CA PRO A 98 -6.95 19.73 -6.95
C PRO A 98 -6.07 19.04 -5.91
N ILE A 99 -6.40 17.81 -5.51
CA ILE A 99 -5.61 17.14 -4.50
C ILE A 99 -4.19 16.80 -4.96
N PHE A 100 -3.97 16.71 -6.28
CA PHE A 100 -2.66 16.36 -6.82
C PHE A 100 -1.89 17.57 -7.34
N ASP A 101 -2.60 18.67 -7.59
CA ASP A 101 -2.00 19.95 -7.95
C ASP A 101 -1.03 19.84 -9.14
N GLY A 102 -1.40 19.07 -10.15
CA GLY A 102 -0.57 18.90 -11.34
C GLY A 102 0.55 17.90 -11.22
N LYS A 103 0.74 17.31 -10.05
CA LYS A 103 1.78 16.30 -9.82
C LYS A 103 1.21 14.92 -10.07
N ALA A 104 2.09 13.95 -10.29
CA ALA A 104 1.64 12.57 -10.36
C ALA A 104 1.16 12.13 -8.97
N PRO A 105 0.08 11.34 -8.89
CA PRO A 105 -0.38 10.87 -7.59
C PRO A 105 0.72 10.19 -6.76
N LEU A 106 1.58 9.41 -7.38
CA LEU A 106 2.67 8.77 -6.67
C LEU A 106 3.58 9.78 -5.99
N ASP A 107 3.87 10.91 -6.65
CA ASP A 107 4.73 11.95 -6.05
C ASP A 107 4.15 12.48 -4.75
N LEU A 108 2.82 12.59 -4.68
CA LEU A 108 2.17 13.01 -3.45
C LEU A 108 2.36 11.97 -2.34
N LEU A 109 2.23 10.69 -2.69
CA LEU A 109 2.38 9.62 -1.71
C LEU A 109 3.80 9.50 -1.19
N LEU A 110 4.78 9.83 -2.03
CA LEU A 110 6.19 9.74 -1.65
C LEU A 110 6.58 10.78 -0.61
N GLN A 111 5.72 11.78 -0.36
CA GLN A 111 5.97 12.73 0.72
C GLN A 111 5.80 12.09 2.10
N GLY A 112 5.21 10.91 2.17
CA GLY A 112 5.15 10.13 3.41
C GLY A 112 4.04 10.52 4.36
N ARG A 113 3.08 11.32 3.93
CA ARG A 113 1.96 11.73 4.79
C ARG A 113 0.83 10.73 4.72
N PHE A 114 0.33 10.35 5.88
CA PHE A 114 -0.84 9.46 5.96
C PHE A 114 -2.05 10.09 5.24
N GLU A 115 -2.23 11.38 5.43
CA GLU A 115 -3.35 12.10 4.82
C GLU A 115 -3.38 11.94 3.31
N ALA A 116 -2.20 11.94 2.67
CA ALA A 116 -2.14 11.81 1.22
C ALA A 116 -2.67 10.45 0.77
N LEU A 117 -2.35 9.40 1.51
CA LEU A 117 -2.87 8.07 1.21
C LEU A 117 -4.38 8.04 1.34
N LEU A 118 -4.90 8.60 2.42
CA LEU A 118 -6.34 8.60 2.67
C LEU A 118 -7.08 9.39 1.60
N ARG A 119 -6.60 10.57 1.25
CA ARG A 119 -7.25 11.42 0.26
C ARG A 119 -7.21 10.81 -1.13
N THR A 120 -6.10 10.16 -1.47
CA THR A 120 -5.99 9.46 -2.76
C THR A 120 -6.99 8.33 -2.83
N TYR A 121 -7.09 7.55 -1.76
CA TYR A 121 -8.03 6.44 -1.68
C TYR A 121 -9.47 6.95 -1.81
N ASP A 122 -9.84 7.99 -1.08
CA ASP A 122 -11.18 8.56 -1.12
C ASP A 122 -11.52 9.10 -2.50
N TYR A 123 -10.57 9.74 -3.15
CA TYR A 123 -10.75 10.24 -4.52
C TYR A 123 -11.04 9.08 -5.47
N LEU A 124 -10.27 8.02 -5.39
CA LEU A 124 -10.45 6.87 -6.27
C LEU A 124 -11.76 6.14 -6.00
N GLN A 125 -12.18 6.06 -4.74
CA GLN A 125 -13.48 5.48 -4.44
C GLN A 125 -14.61 6.27 -5.11
N ALA A 126 -14.51 7.58 -5.08
CA ALA A 126 -15.50 8.41 -5.74
C ALA A 126 -15.50 8.17 -7.25
N CYS A 127 -14.33 8.02 -7.85
CA CYS A 127 -14.23 7.73 -9.29
C CYS A 127 -14.91 6.42 -9.65
N VAL A 128 -14.68 5.38 -8.86
CA VAL A 128 -15.27 4.07 -9.14
C VAL A 128 -16.78 4.11 -9.00
N ARG A 129 -17.30 4.86 -8.03
CA ARG A 129 -18.74 4.96 -7.82
C ARG A 129 -19.46 5.68 -8.96
N VAL A 130 -18.77 6.55 -9.69
CA VAL A 130 -19.36 7.29 -10.77
C VAL A 130 -19.49 6.42 -12.02
N TRP A 131 -18.59 5.45 -12.18
CA TRP A 131 -18.61 4.55 -13.31
C TRP A 131 -19.60 3.40 -13.10
#